data_03760bf6a35a7f6355f61ab60c47412b
#
_entry.id   03760bf6a35a7f6355f61ab60c47412b
#
_cell.length_a   1.000
_cell.length_b   1.000
_cell.length_c   1.000
_cell.angle_alpha   90.00
_cell.angle_beta   90.00
_cell.angle_gamma   90.00
#
_symmetry.space_group_name_H-M   'P 1'
#
loop_
_entity.id
_entity.type
_entity.pdbx_description
1 polymer ?
#
loop_
_entity_poly.entity_id
_entity_poly.type
_entity_poly.pdbx_seq_one_letter_code
_entity_poly.pdbx_strand_id
1 'polypeptide(L)'
;KQDREAMIASLFQTLFLITPVISSTFASVGRLLRDMKTPGCIGTLVIDEAGQAQPQMAVGALYRARKAIIVGDPKQVEPVVTDDLKLLKEAYSEPVFANYKNKSLSVQSCADIMNPFGTSYDNGTDYPDWVGCPLLVHRRCISPMYEISNRISYNGIMKQQTLPPSDGKVESFIYEKSQWINVTGVENGHGDHYVAEQGNVVCEMVNVSFQKAIKISKMQVDTKPSLYIITPFTTVVSGLRKAIGTYATRNKNSALGVSTSLDEWLYDNIGTVHKFQGKEANEVIFVLGCDESQKNRYAVKGFVNSNIVNVAATRAKYRFYMVGDQKVWGRNEYVNEAKSIIDRLLIENTEEIKCGEDAEENN
;
A
#
# COMPACT_ATOMS: atom_id res chain seq x y z
N LYS A 1 -11.31 -44.99 -10.99
CA LYS A 1 -10.94 -43.55 -11.07
C LYS A 1 -11.85 -42.68 -10.22
N GLN A 2 -13.19 -42.84 -10.33
CA GLN A 2 -14.19 -42.13 -9.50
C GLN A 2 -14.02 -42.43 -8.01
N ASP A 3 -13.76 -43.67 -7.62
CA ASP A 3 -13.54 -44.05 -6.22
C ASP A 3 -12.33 -43.35 -5.59
N ARG A 4 -11.25 -43.17 -6.38
CA ARG A 4 -10.08 -42.45 -5.93
C ARG A 4 -10.36 -40.95 -5.68
N GLU A 5 -11.12 -40.30 -6.54
CA GLU A 5 -11.49 -38.90 -6.42
C GLU A 5 -12.40 -38.68 -5.18
N ALA A 6 -13.39 -39.55 -4.96
CA ALA A 6 -14.24 -39.54 -3.78
C ALA A 6 -13.44 -39.76 -2.48
N MET A 7 -12.50 -40.71 -2.51
CA MET A 7 -11.60 -40.97 -1.38
C MET A 7 -10.76 -39.75 -1.01
N ILE A 8 -10.16 -39.07 -2.01
CA ILE A 8 -9.36 -37.87 -1.77
C ILE A 8 -10.22 -36.75 -1.18
N ALA A 9 -11.43 -36.53 -1.71
CA ALA A 9 -12.35 -35.54 -1.14
C ALA A 9 -12.68 -35.86 0.34
N SER A 10 -12.93 -37.14 0.66
CA SER A 10 -13.19 -37.58 2.04
C SER A 10 -11.98 -37.41 2.96
N LEU A 11 -10.75 -37.64 2.46
CA LEU A 11 -9.54 -37.37 3.25
C LEU A 11 -9.38 -35.90 3.58
N PHE A 12 -9.62 -34.98 2.64
CA PHE A 12 -9.61 -33.55 2.92
C PHE A 12 -10.73 -33.15 3.89
N GLN A 13 -11.94 -33.71 3.76
CA GLN A 13 -13.01 -33.47 4.72
C GLN A 13 -12.64 -33.92 6.12
N THR A 14 -11.99 -35.08 6.26
CA THR A 14 -11.45 -35.55 7.54
C THR A 14 -10.36 -34.64 8.10
N LEU A 15 -9.46 -34.15 7.23
CA LEU A 15 -8.45 -33.17 7.61
C LEU A 15 -9.08 -31.88 8.14
N PHE A 16 -10.16 -31.41 7.53
CA PHE A 16 -10.87 -30.20 7.95
C PHE A 16 -11.59 -30.35 9.31
N LEU A 17 -11.81 -31.57 9.80
CA LEU A 17 -12.29 -31.77 11.19
C LEU A 17 -11.21 -31.45 12.21
N ILE A 18 -9.93 -31.61 11.84
CA ILE A 18 -8.78 -31.37 12.73
C ILE A 18 -8.21 -29.96 12.48
N THR A 19 -8.08 -29.58 11.19
CA THR A 19 -7.56 -28.31 10.74
C THR A 19 -8.62 -27.62 9.87
N PRO A 20 -9.57 -26.91 10.49
CA PRO A 20 -10.75 -26.40 9.77
C PRO A 20 -10.44 -25.29 8.75
N VAL A 21 -9.28 -24.65 8.86
CA VAL A 21 -8.83 -23.59 7.95
C VAL A 21 -7.44 -23.92 7.40
N ILE A 22 -7.32 -23.92 6.08
CA ILE A 22 -6.05 -24.06 5.38
C ILE A 22 -5.87 -22.84 4.47
N SER A 23 -4.72 -22.18 4.55
CA SER A 23 -4.39 -21.06 3.66
C SER A 23 -3.39 -21.47 2.59
N SER A 24 -3.52 -20.87 1.41
CA SER A 24 -2.62 -21.09 0.26
C SER A 24 -2.63 -19.86 -0.64
N THR A 25 -1.53 -19.64 -1.36
CA THR A 25 -1.49 -18.63 -2.42
C THR A 25 -2.08 -19.17 -3.71
N PHE A 26 -2.51 -18.28 -4.62
CA PHE A 26 -2.97 -18.68 -5.95
C PHE A 26 -1.91 -19.50 -6.73
N ALA A 27 -0.64 -19.16 -6.58
CA ALA A 27 0.44 -19.91 -7.20
C ALA A 27 0.56 -21.38 -6.68
N SER A 28 0.13 -21.64 -5.46
CA SER A 28 0.26 -22.93 -4.78
C SER A 28 -1.05 -23.73 -4.73
N VAL A 29 -2.21 -23.07 -4.78
CA VAL A 29 -3.53 -23.71 -4.61
C VAL A 29 -3.78 -24.78 -5.67
N GLY A 30 -3.34 -24.56 -6.91
CA GLY A 30 -3.48 -25.55 -7.98
C GLY A 30 -2.74 -26.86 -7.70
N ARG A 31 -1.56 -26.77 -7.03
CA ARG A 31 -0.80 -27.95 -6.60
C ARG A 31 -1.43 -28.61 -5.38
N LEU A 32 -1.83 -27.81 -4.39
CA LEU A 32 -2.49 -28.29 -3.18
C LEU A 32 -3.75 -29.08 -3.50
N LEU A 33 -4.59 -28.57 -4.39
CA LEU A 33 -5.90 -29.14 -4.72
C LEU A 33 -5.89 -29.98 -6.00
N ARG A 34 -4.72 -30.33 -6.54
CA ARG A 34 -4.56 -31.01 -7.85
C ARG A 34 -5.43 -32.26 -7.98
N ASP A 35 -5.49 -33.05 -6.92
CA ASP A 35 -6.21 -34.34 -6.92
C ASP A 35 -7.67 -34.23 -6.45
N MET A 36 -8.10 -33.06 -5.97
CA MET A 36 -9.49 -32.74 -5.65
C MET A 36 -10.22 -32.26 -6.90
N LYS A 37 -10.82 -33.17 -7.65
CA LYS A 37 -11.48 -32.84 -8.94
C LYS A 37 -12.99 -32.66 -8.85
N THR A 38 -13.56 -33.02 -7.70
CA THR A 38 -15.01 -32.95 -7.48
C THR A 38 -15.44 -31.48 -7.25
N PRO A 39 -16.41 -30.97 -8.01
CA PRO A 39 -16.97 -29.64 -7.77
C PRO A 39 -17.62 -29.55 -6.40
N GLY A 40 -17.50 -28.40 -5.74
CA GLY A 40 -18.16 -28.14 -4.46
C GLY A 40 -17.71 -29.03 -3.29
N CYS A 41 -16.52 -29.66 -3.36
CA CYS A 41 -16.00 -30.50 -2.29
C CYS A 41 -15.45 -29.70 -1.10
N ILE A 42 -15.21 -28.41 -1.26
CA ILE A 42 -14.82 -27.45 -0.20
C ILE A 42 -16.06 -26.70 0.26
N GLY A 43 -16.30 -26.60 1.55
CA GLY A 43 -17.48 -25.92 2.12
C GLY A 43 -17.47 -24.42 1.81
N THR A 44 -16.46 -23.72 2.30
CA THR A 44 -16.30 -22.27 2.12
C THR A 44 -14.90 -21.92 1.65
N LEU A 45 -14.80 -21.12 0.63
CA LEU A 45 -13.58 -20.50 0.16
C LEU A 45 -13.59 -19.01 0.57
N VAL A 46 -12.52 -18.56 1.18
CA VAL A 46 -12.29 -17.13 1.42
C VAL A 46 -11.13 -16.69 0.56
N ILE A 47 -11.33 -15.67 -0.27
CA ILE A 47 -10.28 -15.04 -1.06
C ILE A 47 -10.05 -13.67 -0.47
N ASP A 48 -8.88 -13.46 0.11
CA ASP A 48 -8.42 -12.17 0.64
C ASP A 48 -7.54 -11.46 -0.39
N GLU A 49 -7.48 -10.11 -0.32
CA GLU A 49 -6.78 -9.26 -1.29
C GLU A 49 -7.20 -9.53 -2.76
N ALA A 50 -8.50 -9.81 -2.96
CA ALA A 50 -9.06 -10.20 -4.25
C ALA A 50 -8.95 -9.11 -5.34
N GLY A 51 -8.73 -7.85 -4.93
CA GLY A 51 -8.44 -6.73 -5.83
C GLY A 51 -7.13 -6.88 -6.61
N GLN A 52 -6.18 -7.68 -6.10
CA GLN A 52 -4.88 -7.94 -6.75
C GLN A 52 -4.86 -9.17 -7.65
N ALA A 53 -5.89 -9.99 -7.59
CA ALA A 53 -5.92 -11.26 -8.28
C ALA A 53 -6.61 -11.14 -9.64
N GLN A 54 -5.95 -11.63 -10.69
CA GLN A 54 -6.60 -11.82 -11.99
C GLN A 54 -7.70 -12.89 -11.90
N PRO A 55 -8.86 -12.72 -12.54
CA PRO A 55 -10.01 -13.63 -12.42
C PRO A 55 -9.67 -15.10 -12.69
N GLN A 56 -8.84 -15.38 -13.68
CA GLN A 56 -8.45 -16.75 -14.05
C GLN A 56 -7.70 -17.49 -12.92
N MET A 57 -7.01 -16.77 -12.03
CA MET A 57 -6.27 -17.38 -10.92
C MET A 57 -7.21 -18.05 -9.90
N ALA A 58 -8.41 -17.52 -9.73
CA ALA A 58 -9.38 -18.01 -8.76
C ALA A 58 -10.24 -19.18 -9.26
N VAL A 59 -10.36 -19.38 -10.59
CA VAL A 59 -11.29 -20.35 -11.20
C VAL A 59 -11.16 -21.75 -10.60
N GLY A 60 -9.94 -22.25 -10.44
CA GLY A 60 -9.71 -23.59 -9.92
C GLY A 60 -10.14 -23.78 -8.45
N ALA A 61 -10.02 -22.74 -7.62
CA ALA A 61 -10.47 -22.77 -6.24
C ALA A 61 -12.00 -22.61 -6.15
N LEU A 62 -12.56 -21.68 -6.93
CA LEU A 62 -14.00 -21.42 -7.01
C LEU A 62 -14.78 -22.66 -7.48
N TYR A 63 -14.27 -23.36 -8.48
CA TYR A 63 -14.88 -24.61 -8.98
C TYR A 63 -15.08 -25.66 -7.87
N ARG A 64 -14.17 -25.70 -6.90
CA ARG A 64 -14.18 -26.66 -5.80
C ARG A 64 -14.99 -26.21 -4.59
N ALA A 65 -15.37 -24.96 -4.54
CA ALA A 65 -16.08 -24.38 -3.40
C ALA A 65 -17.61 -24.42 -3.60
N ARG A 66 -18.36 -24.64 -2.51
CA ARG A 66 -19.82 -24.49 -2.49
C ARG A 66 -20.23 -23.04 -2.28
N LYS A 67 -19.43 -22.32 -1.51
CA LYS A 67 -19.63 -20.92 -1.15
C LYS A 67 -18.29 -20.20 -1.23
N ALA A 68 -18.30 -18.98 -1.75
CA ALA A 68 -17.12 -18.11 -1.77
C ALA A 68 -17.44 -16.79 -1.07
N ILE A 69 -16.47 -16.31 -0.28
CA ILE A 69 -16.44 -14.97 0.31
C ILE A 69 -15.24 -14.28 -0.32
N ILE A 70 -15.50 -13.24 -1.09
CA ILE A 70 -14.48 -12.48 -1.79
C ILE A 70 -14.27 -11.17 -1.06
N VAL A 71 -13.05 -10.94 -0.61
CA VAL A 71 -12.64 -9.75 0.16
C VAL A 71 -11.46 -9.08 -0.54
N GLY A 72 -11.59 -7.82 -0.84
CA GLY A 72 -10.53 -7.05 -1.50
C GLY A 72 -10.95 -5.62 -1.73
N ASP A 73 -10.00 -4.84 -2.18
CA ASP A 73 -10.18 -3.42 -2.46
C ASP A 73 -9.64 -3.09 -3.85
N PRO A 74 -10.52 -2.84 -4.83
CA PRO A 74 -10.11 -2.52 -6.20
C PRO A 74 -9.49 -1.13 -6.33
N LYS A 75 -9.60 -0.27 -5.30
CA LYS A 75 -9.00 1.07 -5.24
C LYS A 75 -7.60 1.07 -4.60
N GLN A 76 -7.05 -0.11 -4.33
CA GLN A 76 -5.65 -0.30 -3.96
C GLN A 76 -4.84 -0.76 -5.19
N VAL A 77 -3.85 -1.65 -5.00
CA VAL A 77 -3.02 -2.12 -6.13
C VAL A 77 -3.81 -3.02 -7.06
N GLU A 78 -3.75 -2.70 -8.35
CA GLU A 78 -4.37 -3.48 -9.42
C GLU A 78 -3.64 -4.81 -9.66
N PRO A 79 -4.30 -5.81 -10.29
CA PRO A 79 -3.63 -7.04 -10.69
C PRO A 79 -2.45 -6.77 -11.63
N VAL A 80 -1.34 -7.49 -11.43
CA VAL A 80 -0.21 -7.44 -12.37
C VAL A 80 -0.57 -8.28 -13.60
N VAL A 81 -0.89 -7.62 -14.70
CA VAL A 81 -1.19 -8.26 -15.99
C VAL A 81 0.09 -8.31 -16.82
N THR A 82 0.61 -9.52 -17.00
CA THR A 82 1.80 -9.79 -17.82
C THR A 82 1.45 -10.28 -19.23
N ASP A 83 0.15 -10.56 -19.48
CA ASP A 83 -0.32 -11.09 -20.74
C ASP A 83 -0.21 -10.05 -21.86
N ASP A 84 0.15 -10.50 -23.05
CA ASP A 84 0.18 -9.64 -24.24
C ASP A 84 -1.24 -9.40 -24.73
N LEU A 85 -1.77 -8.20 -24.46
CA LEU A 85 -3.10 -7.80 -24.87
C LEU A 85 -3.31 -7.81 -26.40
N LYS A 86 -2.23 -7.69 -27.20
CA LYS A 86 -2.34 -7.78 -28.67
C LYS A 86 -2.62 -9.22 -29.10
N LEU A 87 -1.91 -10.19 -28.50
CA LEU A 87 -2.14 -11.61 -28.72
C LEU A 87 -3.55 -12.04 -28.28
N LEU A 88 -4.04 -11.53 -27.16
CA LEU A 88 -5.39 -11.79 -26.69
C LEU A 88 -6.45 -11.23 -27.66
N LYS A 89 -6.21 -10.04 -28.23
CA LYS A 89 -7.11 -9.45 -29.23
C LYS A 89 -7.20 -10.29 -30.50
N GLU A 90 -6.10 -10.89 -30.94
CA GLU A 90 -6.05 -11.74 -32.11
C GLU A 90 -6.69 -13.13 -31.86
N ALA A 91 -6.58 -13.65 -30.63
CA ALA A 91 -7.03 -14.98 -30.26
C ALA A 91 -8.53 -15.05 -29.89
N TYR A 92 -9.12 -13.98 -29.41
CA TYR A 92 -10.50 -13.97 -28.89
C TYR A 92 -11.41 -13.03 -29.67
N SER A 93 -12.71 -13.38 -29.71
CA SER A 93 -13.72 -12.52 -30.29
C SER A 93 -13.87 -11.19 -29.54
N GLU A 94 -14.31 -10.15 -30.23
CA GLU A 94 -14.48 -8.80 -29.64
C GLU A 94 -15.25 -8.78 -28.31
N PRO A 95 -16.38 -9.48 -28.12
CA PRO A 95 -17.08 -9.50 -26.84
C PRO A 95 -16.27 -10.09 -25.69
N VAL A 96 -15.44 -11.12 -25.95
CA VAL A 96 -14.57 -11.74 -24.96
C VAL A 96 -13.41 -10.82 -24.65
N PHE A 97 -12.74 -10.28 -25.70
CA PHE A 97 -11.62 -9.37 -25.53
C PHE A 97 -12.01 -8.07 -24.81
N ALA A 98 -13.21 -7.55 -25.04
CA ALA A 98 -13.70 -6.35 -24.38
C ALA A 98 -13.69 -6.48 -22.85
N ASN A 99 -13.93 -7.67 -22.32
CA ASN A 99 -13.86 -7.94 -20.88
C ASN A 99 -12.41 -8.06 -20.35
N TYR A 100 -11.45 -8.45 -21.20
CA TYR A 100 -10.04 -8.61 -20.83
C TYR A 100 -9.16 -7.39 -21.06
N LYS A 101 -9.60 -6.44 -21.88
CA LYS A 101 -8.82 -5.23 -22.14
C LYS A 101 -8.66 -4.31 -20.93
N ASN A 102 -9.47 -4.51 -19.92
CA ASN A 102 -9.37 -3.77 -18.66
C ASN A 102 -8.32 -4.44 -17.76
N LYS A 103 -7.15 -3.82 -17.66
CA LYS A 103 -6.06 -4.30 -16.80
C LYS A 103 -6.40 -4.28 -15.31
N SER A 104 -7.40 -3.50 -14.91
CA SER A 104 -7.86 -3.43 -13.52
C SER A 104 -8.89 -4.50 -13.15
N LEU A 105 -9.32 -5.34 -14.11
CA LEU A 105 -10.26 -6.42 -13.82
C LEU A 105 -9.67 -7.42 -12.84
N SER A 106 -10.30 -7.54 -11.68
CA SER A 106 -9.86 -8.39 -10.57
C SER A 106 -10.94 -9.39 -10.18
N VAL A 107 -10.57 -10.36 -9.34
CA VAL A 107 -11.55 -11.27 -8.71
C VAL A 107 -12.57 -10.47 -7.89
N GLN A 108 -12.15 -9.38 -7.22
CA GLN A 108 -13.05 -8.50 -6.49
C GLN A 108 -14.05 -7.81 -7.42
N SER A 109 -13.57 -7.21 -8.52
CA SER A 109 -14.45 -6.53 -9.48
C SER A 109 -15.49 -7.49 -10.08
N CYS A 110 -15.08 -8.73 -10.38
CA CYS A 110 -16.02 -9.76 -10.85
C CYS A 110 -17.05 -10.12 -9.78
N ALA A 111 -16.64 -10.23 -8.52
CA ALA A 111 -17.54 -10.55 -7.42
C ALA A 111 -18.55 -9.40 -7.18
N ASP A 112 -18.10 -8.15 -7.26
CA ASP A 112 -18.98 -6.99 -7.15
C ASP A 112 -20.05 -6.97 -8.25
N ILE A 113 -19.65 -7.15 -9.51
CA ILE A 113 -20.58 -7.20 -10.66
C ILE A 113 -21.61 -8.33 -10.51
N MET A 114 -21.21 -9.47 -9.96
CA MET A 114 -22.08 -10.64 -9.78
C MET A 114 -23.01 -10.52 -8.56
N ASN A 115 -22.71 -9.61 -7.62
CA ASN A 115 -23.52 -9.42 -6.44
C ASN A 115 -24.79 -8.60 -6.77
N PRO A 116 -26.01 -9.15 -6.60
CA PRO A 116 -27.25 -8.42 -6.88
C PRO A 116 -27.54 -7.32 -5.84
N PHE A 117 -26.88 -7.34 -4.69
CA PHE A 117 -27.02 -6.34 -3.64
C PHE A 117 -25.76 -5.49 -3.57
N GLY A 118 -25.91 -4.19 -3.68
CA GLY A 118 -24.78 -3.26 -3.66
C GLY A 118 -25.23 -1.82 -3.76
N THR A 119 -24.28 -0.96 -4.03
CA THR A 119 -24.50 0.47 -4.24
C THR A 119 -23.62 0.98 -5.36
N SER A 120 -24.05 2.03 -6.04
CA SER A 120 -23.27 2.71 -7.06
C SER A 120 -22.58 3.92 -6.46
N TYR A 121 -21.28 4.05 -6.71
CA TYR A 121 -20.51 5.23 -6.37
C TYR A 121 -20.17 6.02 -7.63
N ASP A 122 -20.36 7.33 -7.54
CA ASP A 122 -19.92 8.26 -8.56
C ASP A 122 -18.38 8.21 -8.68
N ASN A 123 -17.89 7.95 -9.88
CA ASN A 123 -16.46 7.93 -10.19
C ASN A 123 -16.08 9.06 -11.18
N GLY A 124 -16.96 10.05 -11.37
CA GLY A 124 -16.75 11.15 -12.30
C GLY A 124 -16.93 10.77 -13.77
N THR A 125 -17.48 9.60 -14.07
CA THR A 125 -17.81 9.14 -15.42
C THR A 125 -19.30 8.83 -15.56
N ASP A 126 -19.77 8.65 -16.81
CA ASP A 126 -21.16 8.26 -17.10
C ASP A 126 -21.54 6.86 -16.56
N TYR A 127 -20.54 6.10 -16.12
CA TYR A 127 -20.71 4.72 -15.62
C TYR A 127 -20.19 4.62 -14.19
N PRO A 128 -21.04 4.80 -13.17
CA PRO A 128 -20.63 4.73 -11.76
C PRO A 128 -20.13 3.33 -11.39
N ASP A 129 -19.20 3.27 -10.46
CA ASP A 129 -18.66 2.01 -9.95
C ASP A 129 -19.71 1.28 -9.10
N TRP A 130 -20.06 0.05 -9.47
CA TRP A 130 -20.89 -0.83 -8.65
C TRP A 130 -20.05 -1.55 -7.60
N VAL A 131 -20.42 -1.46 -6.33
CA VAL A 131 -19.75 -2.13 -5.20
C VAL A 131 -20.76 -2.97 -4.43
N GLY A 132 -20.46 -4.27 -4.28
CA GLY A 132 -21.39 -5.22 -3.68
C GLY A 132 -21.61 -4.96 -2.18
N CYS A 133 -20.55 -5.00 -1.36
CA CYS A 133 -20.67 -4.80 0.08
C CYS A 133 -19.51 -3.94 0.61
N PRO A 134 -19.61 -2.61 0.54
CA PRO A 134 -18.53 -1.72 0.97
C PRO A 134 -18.35 -1.71 2.48
N LEU A 135 -17.09 -1.82 2.95
CA LEU A 135 -16.73 -1.62 4.34
C LEU A 135 -16.36 -0.15 4.55
N LEU A 136 -17.28 0.63 5.11
CA LEU A 136 -17.15 2.08 5.20
C LEU A 136 -16.39 2.58 6.44
N VAL A 137 -16.02 1.70 7.36
CA VAL A 137 -15.33 2.07 8.58
C VAL A 137 -13.83 1.89 8.45
N HIS A 138 -13.10 2.99 8.42
CA HIS A 138 -11.65 2.99 8.36
C HIS A 138 -11.04 2.86 9.77
N ARG A 139 -10.27 1.79 10.01
CA ARG A 139 -9.68 1.47 11.33
C ARG A 139 -8.15 1.39 11.33
N ARG A 140 -7.50 1.72 10.21
CA ARG A 140 -6.04 1.56 10.07
C ARG A 140 -5.27 2.81 10.46
N CYS A 141 -5.54 3.94 9.85
CA CYS A 141 -4.76 5.17 10.03
C CYS A 141 -5.61 6.36 10.49
N ILE A 142 -4.93 7.33 11.09
CA ILE A 142 -5.51 8.64 11.45
C ILE A 142 -5.32 9.63 10.30
N SER A 143 -5.90 10.85 10.42
CA SER A 143 -5.58 11.95 9.50
C SER A 143 -4.10 12.36 9.63
N PRO A 144 -3.43 12.80 8.56
CA PRO A 144 -3.96 13.06 7.21
C PRO A 144 -4.17 11.82 6.33
N MET A 145 -3.60 10.66 6.67
CA MET A 145 -3.61 9.46 5.82
C MET A 145 -5.03 8.97 5.52
N TYR A 146 -5.90 8.99 6.54
CA TYR A 146 -7.31 8.66 6.37
C TYR A 146 -7.99 9.62 5.38
N GLU A 147 -7.78 10.92 5.52
CA GLU A 147 -8.41 11.92 4.64
C GLU A 147 -7.90 11.83 3.21
N ILE A 148 -6.58 11.65 3.03
CA ILE A 148 -5.97 11.42 1.73
C ILE A 148 -6.65 10.22 1.04
N SER A 149 -6.68 9.08 1.71
CA SER A 149 -7.30 7.86 1.20
C SER A 149 -8.78 8.06 0.86
N ASN A 150 -9.54 8.62 1.80
CA ASN A 150 -10.98 8.83 1.66
C ASN A 150 -11.32 9.76 0.48
N ARG A 151 -10.52 10.81 0.28
CA ARG A 151 -10.79 11.81 -0.75
C ARG A 151 -10.37 11.34 -2.14
N ILE A 152 -9.17 10.76 -2.28
CA ILE A 152 -8.64 10.37 -3.61
C ILE A 152 -9.20 9.05 -4.14
N SER A 153 -9.74 8.17 -3.26
CA SER A 153 -10.14 6.82 -3.67
C SER A 153 -11.57 6.45 -3.30
N TYR A 154 -12.17 7.06 -2.27
CA TYR A 154 -13.47 6.63 -1.74
C TYR A 154 -14.51 7.76 -1.64
N ASN A 155 -14.35 8.84 -2.39
CA ASN A 155 -15.32 9.94 -2.53
C ASN A 155 -15.85 10.52 -1.20
N GLY A 156 -15.04 10.47 -0.14
CA GLY A 156 -15.41 11.01 1.17
C GLY A 156 -16.39 10.19 2.01
N ILE A 157 -16.77 8.99 1.57
CA ILE A 157 -17.83 8.18 2.21
C ILE A 157 -17.38 7.38 3.43
N MET A 158 -16.08 7.16 3.62
CA MET A 158 -15.57 6.39 4.75
C MET A 158 -15.65 7.17 6.06
N LYS A 159 -15.78 6.44 7.17
CA LYS A 159 -15.81 6.98 8.53
C LYS A 159 -14.59 6.50 9.31
N GLN A 160 -13.83 7.42 9.88
CA GLN A 160 -12.66 7.09 10.70
C GLN A 160 -13.07 6.59 12.09
N GLN A 161 -12.41 5.50 12.52
CA GLN A 161 -12.54 4.96 13.89
C GLN A 161 -11.17 4.58 14.48
N THR A 162 -10.07 5.12 13.96
CA THR A 162 -8.73 4.86 14.49
C THR A 162 -8.43 5.84 15.63
N LEU A 163 -7.94 5.32 16.76
CA LEU A 163 -7.55 6.14 17.90
C LEU A 163 -6.20 6.84 17.65
N PRO A 164 -6.01 8.05 18.18
CA PRO A 164 -4.72 8.74 18.13
C PRO A 164 -3.64 7.94 18.88
N PRO A 165 -2.35 8.19 18.61
CA PRO A 165 -1.27 7.59 19.37
C PRO A 165 -1.26 8.11 20.81
N SER A 166 -0.77 7.29 21.75
CA SER A 166 -0.48 7.76 23.11
C SER A 166 0.71 8.72 23.13
N ASP A 167 0.81 9.59 24.13
CA ASP A 167 1.87 10.60 24.25
C ASP A 167 3.27 9.99 24.19
N GLY A 168 3.54 8.91 24.92
CA GLY A 168 4.83 8.22 24.88
C GLY A 168 5.15 7.61 23.50
N LYS A 169 4.13 7.40 22.65
CA LYS A 169 4.34 6.95 21.28
C LYS A 169 4.67 8.12 20.34
N VAL A 170 4.13 9.30 20.61
CA VAL A 170 4.42 10.52 19.83
C VAL A 170 5.92 10.86 19.90
N GLU A 171 6.56 10.66 21.04
CA GLU A 171 7.99 10.89 21.21
C GLU A 171 8.87 10.00 20.29
N SER A 172 8.34 8.85 19.84
CA SER A 172 9.06 7.93 18.93
C SER A 172 9.10 8.40 17.47
N PHE A 173 8.21 9.29 17.05
CA PHE A 173 8.08 9.69 15.65
C PHE A 173 9.20 10.63 15.22
N ILE A 174 9.59 10.55 13.94
CA ILE A 174 10.63 11.39 13.34
C ILE A 174 10.29 12.88 13.53
N TYR A 175 9.07 13.25 13.17
CA TYR A 175 8.51 14.57 13.38
C TYR A 175 7.17 14.49 14.14
N GLU A 176 6.81 15.56 14.79
CA GLU A 176 5.56 15.64 15.54
C GLU A 176 4.32 15.49 14.66
N LYS A 177 4.40 16.00 13.43
CA LYS A 177 3.28 15.97 12.45
C LYS A 177 3.71 15.37 11.11
N SER A 178 2.72 14.87 10.36
CA SER A 178 2.90 14.52 8.95
C SER A 178 3.20 15.77 8.14
N GLN A 179 4.13 15.69 7.19
CA GLN A 179 4.55 16.86 6.42
C GLN A 179 5.15 16.48 5.07
N TRP A 180 5.22 17.46 4.17
CA TRP A 180 6.01 17.38 2.94
C TRP A 180 7.37 18.04 3.15
N ILE A 181 8.44 17.30 2.89
CA ILE A 181 9.81 17.78 2.87
C ILE A 181 10.18 18.07 1.41
N ASN A 182 10.20 19.35 1.06
CA ASN A 182 10.52 19.79 -0.30
C ASN A 182 12.02 19.68 -0.56
N VAL A 183 12.40 18.79 -1.47
CA VAL A 183 13.81 18.54 -1.83
C VAL A 183 13.95 18.55 -3.33
N THR A 184 14.66 19.55 -3.83
CA THR A 184 15.06 19.65 -5.24
C THR A 184 16.37 18.91 -5.49
N GLY A 185 16.60 18.47 -6.70
CA GLY A 185 17.85 17.82 -7.11
C GLY A 185 17.78 17.33 -8.53
N VAL A 186 18.78 16.57 -8.96
CA VAL A 186 18.88 16.02 -10.30
C VAL A 186 18.96 14.50 -10.24
N GLU A 187 18.31 13.81 -11.18
CA GLU A 187 18.41 12.34 -11.29
C GLU A 187 19.85 11.93 -11.59
N ASN A 188 20.32 10.83 -10.97
CA ASN A 188 21.68 10.31 -11.21
C ASN A 188 21.93 9.88 -12.65
N GLY A 189 20.87 9.56 -13.39
CA GLY A 189 20.92 9.16 -14.79
C GLY A 189 19.56 9.34 -15.45
N HIS A 190 19.53 9.45 -16.77
CA HIS A 190 18.28 9.70 -17.49
C HIS A 190 17.27 8.56 -17.29
N GLY A 191 16.16 8.87 -16.60
CA GLY A 191 15.10 7.89 -16.28
C GLY A 191 15.40 6.98 -15.08
N ASP A 192 16.43 7.28 -14.29
CA ASP A 192 16.75 6.56 -13.05
C ASP A 192 15.78 6.92 -11.90
N HIS A 193 15.15 8.07 -11.97
CA HIS A 193 14.22 8.61 -10.97
C HIS A 193 14.81 8.81 -9.56
N TYR A 194 16.02 8.34 -9.29
CA TYR A 194 16.69 8.53 -8.01
C TYR A 194 17.38 9.90 -7.96
N VAL A 195 17.07 10.68 -6.92
CA VAL A 195 17.62 12.00 -6.64
C VAL A 195 18.44 11.90 -5.37
N ALA A 196 19.76 12.15 -5.47
CA ALA A 196 20.70 11.96 -4.35
C ALA A 196 20.39 12.87 -3.15
N GLU A 197 19.94 14.09 -3.40
CA GLU A 197 19.57 15.06 -2.37
C GLU A 197 18.37 14.55 -1.54
N GLN A 198 17.37 13.94 -2.19
CA GLN A 198 16.25 13.28 -1.48
C GLN A 198 16.76 12.09 -0.67
N GLY A 199 17.67 11.30 -1.21
CA GLY A 199 18.32 10.20 -0.51
C GLY A 199 19.05 10.65 0.77
N ASN A 200 19.77 11.77 0.72
CA ASN A 200 20.48 12.33 1.87
C ASN A 200 19.51 12.73 3.00
N VAL A 201 18.41 13.41 2.66
CA VAL A 201 17.37 13.78 3.63
C VAL A 201 16.76 12.53 4.27
N VAL A 202 16.47 11.50 3.47
CA VAL A 202 15.94 10.21 3.97
C VAL A 202 16.95 9.54 4.92
N CYS A 203 18.25 9.59 4.64
CA CYS A 203 19.29 9.04 5.55
C CYS A 203 19.20 9.69 6.94
N GLU A 204 19.09 11.02 7.00
CA GLU A 204 18.95 11.74 8.28
C GLU A 204 17.65 11.37 8.99
N MET A 205 16.53 11.32 8.28
CA MET A 205 15.23 10.92 8.85
C MET A 205 15.29 9.51 9.45
N VAL A 206 15.88 8.55 8.74
CA VAL A 206 16.03 7.16 9.20
C VAL A 206 16.96 7.12 10.42
N ASN A 207 18.06 7.87 10.42
CA ASN A 207 18.97 7.95 11.57
C ASN A 207 18.25 8.48 12.82
N VAL A 208 17.42 9.51 12.68
CA VAL A 208 16.59 10.05 13.78
C VAL A 208 15.59 8.99 14.28
N SER A 209 14.97 8.24 13.39
CA SER A 209 14.04 7.18 13.77
C SER A 209 14.71 6.07 14.57
N PHE A 210 15.92 5.63 14.15
CA PHE A 210 16.71 4.67 14.91
C PHE A 210 17.16 5.23 16.27
N GLN A 211 17.61 6.49 16.34
CA GLN A 211 17.98 7.14 17.61
C GLN A 211 16.83 7.13 18.61
N LYS A 212 15.63 7.50 18.17
CA LYS A 212 14.44 7.52 19.01
C LYS A 212 14.01 6.11 19.43
N ALA A 213 14.07 5.12 18.54
CA ALA A 213 13.79 3.73 18.86
C ALA A 213 14.74 3.17 19.94
N ILE A 214 16.05 3.41 19.81
CA ILE A 214 17.07 3.02 20.79
C ILE A 214 16.82 3.71 22.14
N LYS A 215 16.51 5.01 22.15
CA LYS A 215 16.21 5.76 23.38
C LYS A 215 15.03 5.18 24.14
N ILE A 216 13.94 4.85 23.44
CA ILE A 216 12.70 4.31 24.05
C ILE A 216 12.91 2.88 24.57
N SER A 217 13.69 2.06 23.85
CA SER A 217 14.00 0.68 24.26
C SER A 217 15.01 0.56 25.41
N LYS A 218 15.34 1.66 26.09
CA LYS A 218 16.35 1.71 27.15
C LYS A 218 17.74 1.26 26.68
N MET A 219 18.13 1.74 25.50
CA MET A 219 19.44 1.52 24.88
C MET A 219 19.71 0.10 24.34
N GLN A 220 18.68 -0.64 23.98
CA GLN A 220 18.87 -1.87 23.20
C GLN A 220 19.22 -1.49 21.73
N VAL A 221 20.48 -1.73 21.35
CA VAL A 221 21.06 -1.31 20.06
C VAL A 221 20.34 -1.94 18.84
N ASP A 222 19.75 -3.10 19.00
CA ASP A 222 19.04 -3.84 17.93
C ASP A 222 17.57 -3.50 17.81
N THR A 223 17.08 -2.44 18.47
CA THR A 223 15.69 -2.02 18.34
C THR A 223 15.44 -1.38 16.97
N LYS A 224 14.57 -2.01 16.20
CA LYS A 224 14.16 -1.54 14.87
C LYS A 224 12.97 -0.58 14.98
N PRO A 225 13.01 0.59 14.31
CA PRO A 225 11.84 1.47 14.27
C PRO A 225 10.71 0.88 13.42
N SER A 226 9.46 1.19 13.79
CA SER A 226 8.27 0.86 12.99
C SER A 226 8.09 1.91 11.89
N LEU A 227 8.93 1.83 10.87
CA LEU A 227 9.04 2.77 9.76
C LEU A 227 9.16 2.01 8.44
N TYR A 228 8.36 2.41 7.42
CA TYR A 228 8.57 1.99 6.05
C TYR A 228 9.02 3.16 5.18
N ILE A 229 9.87 2.87 4.20
CA ILE A 229 10.25 3.78 3.14
C ILE A 229 9.67 3.23 1.84
N ILE A 230 8.71 3.95 1.31
CA ILE A 230 7.93 3.56 0.14
C ILE A 230 8.26 4.50 -1.01
N THR A 231 8.40 3.96 -2.21
CA THR A 231 8.60 4.74 -3.42
C THR A 231 7.88 4.08 -4.61
N PRO A 232 7.48 4.84 -5.62
CA PRO A 232 6.90 4.27 -6.84
C PRO A 232 7.90 3.45 -7.68
N PHE A 233 9.22 3.73 -7.56
CA PHE A 233 10.23 3.28 -8.52
C PHE A 233 11.25 2.32 -7.90
N THR A 234 11.55 1.21 -8.59
CA THR A 234 12.53 0.21 -8.15
C THR A 234 13.97 0.76 -8.11
N THR A 235 14.30 1.66 -9.02
CA THR A 235 15.61 2.34 -9.06
C THR A 235 15.83 3.20 -7.81
N VAL A 236 14.79 3.91 -7.36
CA VAL A 236 14.80 4.69 -6.12
C VAL A 236 14.99 3.78 -4.90
N VAL A 237 14.36 2.59 -4.88
CA VAL A 237 14.60 1.59 -3.80
C VAL A 237 16.08 1.24 -3.71
N SER A 238 16.70 0.94 -4.85
CA SER A 238 18.12 0.57 -4.90
C SER A 238 19.04 1.72 -4.48
N GLY A 239 18.74 2.93 -4.95
CA GLY A 239 19.45 4.15 -4.58
C GLY A 239 19.40 4.44 -3.08
N LEU A 240 18.21 4.36 -2.49
CA LEU A 240 18.00 4.57 -1.04
C LEU A 240 18.73 3.55 -0.18
N ARG A 241 18.66 2.27 -0.52
CA ARG A 241 19.39 1.22 0.20
C ARG A 241 20.89 1.47 0.19
N LYS A 242 21.44 1.81 -0.98
CA LYS A 242 22.86 2.14 -1.14
C LYS A 242 23.23 3.40 -0.34
N ALA A 243 22.42 4.45 -0.40
CA ALA A 243 22.67 5.71 0.31
C ALA A 243 22.71 5.50 1.83
N ILE A 244 21.70 4.81 2.39
CA ILE A 244 21.62 4.57 3.84
C ILE A 244 22.75 3.64 4.31
N GLY A 245 23.08 2.57 3.58
CA GLY A 245 24.23 1.72 3.89
C GLY A 245 25.56 2.47 3.86
N THR A 246 25.73 3.38 2.87
CA THR A 246 26.92 4.23 2.78
C THR A 246 26.96 5.24 3.94
N TYR A 247 25.82 5.84 4.29
CA TYR A 247 25.69 6.76 5.43
C TYR A 247 26.11 6.06 6.74
N ALA A 248 25.58 4.87 7.00
CA ALA A 248 25.94 4.08 8.18
C ALA A 248 27.45 3.76 8.26
N THR A 249 28.04 3.36 7.12
CA THR A 249 29.47 3.04 7.03
C THR A 249 30.35 4.26 7.31
N ARG A 250 29.96 5.45 6.85
CA ARG A 250 30.68 6.70 7.07
C ARG A 250 30.50 7.24 8.48
N ASN A 251 29.33 7.05 9.07
CA ASN A 251 28.93 7.57 10.37
C ASN A 251 28.81 6.43 11.40
N LYS A 252 29.92 5.73 11.67
CA LYS A 252 29.95 4.53 12.52
C LYS A 252 29.41 4.74 13.93
N ASN A 253 29.42 5.97 14.44
CA ASN A 253 28.91 6.33 15.77
C ASN A 253 27.43 6.77 15.73
N SER A 254 26.80 6.83 14.56
CA SER A 254 25.38 7.12 14.42
C SER A 254 24.53 5.92 14.83
N ALA A 255 23.24 6.13 15.09
CA ALA A 255 22.30 5.05 15.40
C ALA A 255 22.24 3.99 14.28
N LEU A 256 22.37 4.41 13.03
CA LEU A 256 22.47 3.50 11.88
C LEU A 256 23.79 2.75 11.85
N GLY A 257 24.91 3.43 12.17
CA GLY A 257 26.26 2.85 12.12
C GLY A 257 26.49 1.78 13.18
N VAL A 258 25.80 1.84 14.31
CA VAL A 258 25.92 0.85 15.40
C VAL A 258 24.91 -0.29 15.30
N SER A 259 23.91 -0.21 14.40
CA SER A 259 22.89 -1.25 14.25
C SER A 259 23.46 -2.48 13.56
N THR A 260 23.35 -3.64 14.21
CA THR A 260 23.82 -4.94 13.68
C THR A 260 22.81 -5.56 12.71
N SER A 261 21.57 -5.10 12.71
CA SER A 261 20.47 -5.62 11.88
C SER A 261 20.06 -4.68 10.74
N LEU A 262 20.92 -3.69 10.40
CA LEU A 262 20.60 -2.67 9.39
C LEU A 262 20.32 -3.28 8.01
N ASP A 263 21.12 -4.22 7.53
CA ASP A 263 20.96 -4.80 6.19
C ASP A 263 19.64 -5.53 6.06
N GLU A 264 19.23 -6.31 7.05
CA GLU A 264 17.93 -6.96 7.10
C GLU A 264 16.80 -5.92 7.12
N TRP A 265 16.93 -4.87 7.94
CA TRP A 265 15.96 -3.80 8.02
C TRP A 265 15.81 -3.05 6.69
N LEU A 266 16.93 -2.72 6.01
CA LEU A 266 16.91 -2.08 4.69
C LEU A 266 16.19 -2.96 3.66
N TYR A 267 16.44 -4.27 3.72
CA TYR A 267 15.76 -5.20 2.83
C TYR A 267 14.26 -5.23 3.10
N ASP A 268 13.84 -5.32 4.34
CA ASP A 268 12.45 -5.50 4.73
C ASP A 268 11.62 -4.22 4.68
N ASN A 269 12.21 -3.07 5.02
CA ASN A 269 11.46 -1.82 5.23
C ASN A 269 11.61 -0.78 4.11
N ILE A 270 12.38 -1.06 3.05
CA ILE A 270 12.45 -0.21 1.86
C ILE A 270 11.93 -0.98 0.65
N GLY A 271 11.00 -0.39 -0.08
CA GLY A 271 10.45 -1.04 -1.26
C GLY A 271 9.44 -0.19 -2.03
N THR A 272 8.93 -0.78 -3.10
CA THR A 272 7.81 -0.20 -3.83
C THR A 272 6.50 -0.45 -3.12
N VAL A 273 5.46 0.29 -3.53
CA VAL A 273 4.10 0.20 -2.98
C VAL A 273 3.59 -1.25 -2.91
N HIS A 274 3.85 -2.05 -3.95
CA HIS A 274 3.44 -3.46 -4.01
C HIS A 274 4.00 -4.33 -2.88
N LYS A 275 5.24 -4.04 -2.43
CA LYS A 275 5.88 -4.80 -1.34
C LYS A 275 5.17 -4.65 0.00
N PHE A 276 4.54 -3.50 0.23
CA PHE A 276 3.94 -3.15 1.51
C PHE A 276 2.42 -3.32 1.56
N GLN A 277 1.82 -3.81 0.50
CA GLN A 277 0.40 -4.07 0.51
C GLN A 277 0.05 -5.10 1.60
N GLY A 278 -1.06 -4.90 2.32
CA GLY A 278 -1.44 -5.69 3.49
C GLY A 278 -0.64 -5.39 4.78
N LYS A 279 0.51 -4.70 4.70
CA LYS A 279 1.36 -4.36 5.85
C LYS A 279 1.06 -2.97 6.39
N GLU A 280 1.50 -2.67 7.62
CA GLU A 280 1.39 -1.36 8.25
C GLU A 280 2.61 -1.05 9.11
N ALA A 281 2.93 0.24 9.25
CA ALA A 281 3.95 0.77 10.17
C ALA A 281 3.40 1.99 10.89
N ASN A 282 4.05 2.40 11.97
CA ASN A 282 3.66 3.62 12.67
C ASN A 282 3.89 4.86 11.79
N GLU A 283 4.98 4.85 11.04
CA GLU A 283 5.43 5.94 10.19
C GLU A 283 5.76 5.45 8.77
N VAL A 284 5.54 6.29 7.78
CA VAL A 284 5.95 6.04 6.40
C VAL A 284 6.65 7.27 5.83
N ILE A 285 7.79 7.06 5.18
CA ILE A 285 8.43 8.03 4.31
C ILE A 285 8.10 7.64 2.86
N PHE A 286 7.36 8.48 2.16
CA PHE A 286 7.03 8.30 0.76
C PHE A 286 7.97 9.13 -0.11
N VAL A 287 8.95 8.47 -0.71
CA VAL A 287 9.99 9.12 -1.53
C VAL A 287 9.56 9.11 -2.99
N LEU A 288 9.34 10.29 -3.52
CA LEU A 288 8.75 10.48 -4.84
C LEU A 288 9.77 10.36 -5.97
N GLY A 289 11.07 10.68 -5.71
CA GLY A 289 12.08 10.71 -6.75
C GLY A 289 11.80 11.78 -7.81
N CYS A 290 12.35 11.59 -9.00
CA CYS A 290 12.21 12.42 -10.19
C CYS A 290 12.75 13.85 -10.04
N ASP A 291 13.37 14.33 -11.10
CA ASP A 291 13.78 15.72 -11.25
C ASP A 291 12.85 16.53 -12.18
N GLU A 292 13.16 17.78 -12.44
CA GLU A 292 12.34 18.67 -13.25
C GLU A 292 12.15 18.17 -14.71
N SER A 293 13.05 17.35 -15.24
CA SER A 293 12.92 16.75 -16.57
C SER A 293 11.72 15.82 -16.69
N GLN A 294 11.27 15.23 -15.57
CA GLN A 294 10.15 14.27 -15.50
C GLN A 294 8.78 14.93 -15.29
N LYS A 295 8.71 16.23 -14.95
CA LYS A 295 7.46 16.92 -14.54
C LYS A 295 6.30 16.82 -15.54
N ASN A 296 6.60 16.64 -16.82
CA ASN A 296 5.60 16.50 -17.88
C ASN A 296 5.53 15.10 -18.48
N ARG A 297 6.33 14.17 -17.98
CA ARG A 297 6.45 12.79 -18.49
C ARG A 297 5.50 11.84 -17.77
N TYR A 298 5.40 10.64 -18.31
CA TYR A 298 4.54 9.58 -17.77
C TYR A 298 4.85 9.23 -16.30
N ALA A 299 6.11 9.24 -15.90
CA ALA A 299 6.52 8.97 -14.52
C ALA A 299 5.74 9.81 -13.50
N VAL A 300 5.60 11.13 -13.75
CA VAL A 300 4.87 12.04 -12.86
C VAL A 300 3.38 12.11 -13.21
N LYS A 301 3.02 12.21 -14.49
CA LYS A 301 1.63 12.48 -14.88
C LYS A 301 0.71 11.27 -14.96
N GLY A 302 1.25 10.06 -15.10
CA GLY A 302 0.44 8.88 -15.39
C GLY A 302 0.78 7.66 -14.57
N PHE A 303 2.04 7.46 -14.18
CA PHE A 303 2.45 6.28 -13.44
C PHE A 303 1.96 6.31 -11.99
N VAL A 304 2.15 7.44 -11.29
CA VAL A 304 1.68 7.61 -9.91
C VAL A 304 0.22 8.02 -9.93
N ASN A 305 -0.66 7.03 -9.82
CA ASN A 305 -2.12 7.16 -9.81
C ASN A 305 -2.68 7.17 -8.38
N SER A 306 -4.01 7.28 -8.26
CA SER A 306 -4.74 7.24 -6.98
C SER A 306 -4.39 6.02 -6.15
N ASN A 307 -4.30 4.83 -6.77
CA ASN A 307 -4.04 3.57 -6.07
C ASN A 307 -2.66 3.56 -5.40
N ILE A 308 -1.62 4.08 -6.08
CA ILE A 308 -0.26 4.19 -5.53
C ILE A 308 -0.24 5.12 -4.32
N VAL A 309 -0.84 6.31 -4.43
CA VAL A 309 -0.88 7.28 -3.32
C VAL A 309 -1.73 6.76 -2.17
N ASN A 310 -2.90 6.17 -2.46
CA ASN A 310 -3.78 5.55 -1.47
C ASN A 310 -3.04 4.47 -0.66
N VAL A 311 -2.39 3.52 -1.35
CA VAL A 311 -1.67 2.45 -0.65
C VAL A 311 -0.51 3.02 0.14
N ALA A 312 0.30 3.92 -0.40
CA ALA A 312 1.42 4.52 0.32
C ALA A 312 0.96 5.23 1.61
N ALA A 313 -0.08 6.06 1.53
CA ALA A 313 -0.62 6.76 2.68
C ALA A 313 -1.20 5.80 3.74
N THR A 314 -1.99 4.81 3.31
CA THR A 314 -2.66 3.87 4.23
C THR A 314 -1.72 2.82 4.84
N ARG A 315 -0.44 2.78 4.47
CA ARG A 315 0.57 1.98 5.20
C ARG A 315 0.99 2.64 6.50
N ALA A 316 0.85 3.97 6.61
CA ALA A 316 1.19 4.73 7.80
C ALA A 316 0.01 4.77 8.78
N LYS A 317 0.22 4.28 10.00
CA LYS A 317 -0.82 4.36 11.03
C LYS A 317 -0.95 5.75 11.61
N TYR A 318 0.17 6.44 11.85
CA TYR A 318 0.19 7.69 12.60
C TYR A 318 0.87 8.86 11.89
N ARG A 319 1.94 8.63 11.11
CA ARG A 319 2.70 9.69 10.43
C ARG A 319 3.08 9.31 9.00
N PHE A 320 2.89 10.27 8.12
CA PHE A 320 3.18 10.15 6.71
C PHE A 320 4.02 11.34 6.25
N TYR A 321 5.22 11.06 5.76
CA TYR A 321 6.17 12.08 5.29
C TYR A 321 6.40 11.91 3.80
N MET A 322 6.15 12.96 3.03
CA MET A 322 6.41 12.97 1.60
C MET A 322 7.72 13.68 1.33
N VAL A 323 8.63 13.06 0.59
CA VAL A 323 9.94 13.63 0.22
C VAL A 323 10.01 13.73 -1.28
N GLY A 324 10.16 14.95 -1.81
CA GLY A 324 10.21 15.19 -3.25
C GLY A 324 10.14 16.67 -3.62
N ASP A 325 10.37 16.97 -4.89
CA ASP A 325 10.29 18.34 -5.41
C ASP A 325 8.82 18.73 -5.69
N GLN A 326 8.34 19.73 -4.98
CA GLN A 326 6.97 20.25 -5.12
C GLN A 326 6.70 20.84 -6.53
N LYS A 327 7.71 21.40 -7.21
CA LYS A 327 7.53 21.93 -8.57
C LYS A 327 7.28 20.82 -9.58
N VAL A 328 7.85 19.66 -9.33
CA VAL A 328 7.69 18.46 -10.17
C VAL A 328 6.36 17.78 -9.86
N TRP A 329 6.17 17.42 -8.60
CA TRP A 329 5.06 16.58 -8.15
C TRP A 329 3.74 17.32 -7.92
N GLY A 330 3.75 18.64 -7.79
CA GLY A 330 2.53 19.46 -7.78
C GLY A 330 1.74 19.41 -9.10
N ARG A 331 2.30 18.77 -10.14
CA ARG A 331 1.64 18.49 -11.42
C ARG A 331 0.89 17.16 -11.43
N ASN A 332 1.10 16.31 -10.45
CA ASN A 332 0.33 15.09 -10.27
C ASN A 332 -0.87 15.40 -9.37
N GLU A 333 -2.06 15.12 -9.87
CA GLU A 333 -3.33 15.42 -9.21
C GLU A 333 -3.40 14.80 -7.80
N TYR A 334 -3.11 13.52 -7.67
CA TYR A 334 -3.25 12.76 -6.42
C TYR A 334 -2.19 13.12 -5.38
N VAL A 335 -0.96 13.36 -5.84
CA VAL A 335 0.14 13.79 -4.96
C VAL A 335 -0.10 15.22 -4.48
N ASN A 336 -0.60 16.10 -5.36
CA ASN A 336 -0.95 17.47 -5.00
C ASN A 336 -2.14 17.53 -4.03
N GLU A 337 -3.13 16.67 -4.22
CA GLU A 337 -4.26 16.55 -3.31
C GLU A 337 -3.80 16.09 -1.91
N ALA A 338 -2.93 15.07 -1.85
CA ALA A 338 -2.34 14.61 -0.59
C ALA A 338 -1.56 15.74 0.12
N LYS A 339 -0.80 16.55 -0.65
CA LYS A 339 -0.11 17.73 -0.14
C LYS A 339 -1.09 18.74 0.47
N SER A 340 -2.15 19.07 -0.27
CA SER A 340 -3.15 20.07 0.16
C SER A 340 -3.79 19.67 1.50
N ILE A 341 -4.07 18.40 1.70
CA ILE A 341 -4.63 17.89 2.97
C ILE A 341 -3.61 18.01 4.09
N ILE A 342 -2.35 17.62 3.84
CA ILE A 342 -1.27 17.74 4.84
C ILE A 342 -1.07 19.19 5.26
N ASP A 343 -0.96 20.12 4.30
CA ASP A 343 -0.71 21.55 4.56
C ASP A 343 -1.87 22.17 5.34
N ARG A 344 -3.11 21.86 4.99
CA ARG A 344 -4.30 22.34 5.71
C ARG A 344 -4.27 21.94 7.18
N LEU A 345 -4.03 20.66 7.47
CA LEU A 345 -3.99 20.16 8.84
C LEU A 345 -2.79 20.69 9.65
N LEU A 346 -1.70 21.08 8.99
CA LEU A 346 -0.59 21.78 9.65
C LEU A 346 -1.00 23.19 10.10
N ILE A 347 -1.77 23.92 9.30
CA ILE A 347 -2.24 25.27 9.58
C ILE A 347 -3.30 25.26 10.69
N GLU A 348 -4.35 24.44 10.56
CA GLU A 348 -5.44 24.33 11.54
C GLU A 348 -4.91 24.06 12.96
N ASN A 349 -3.98 23.13 13.11
CA ASN A 349 -3.37 22.84 14.41
C ASN A 349 -2.48 23.97 14.95
N THR A 350 -1.94 24.84 14.08
CA THR A 350 -1.13 25.99 14.52
C THR A 350 -2.00 27.12 15.04
N GLU A 351 -3.20 27.27 14.50
CA GLU A 351 -4.19 28.24 14.95
C GLU A 351 -4.84 27.83 16.29
N GLU A 352 -5.11 26.53 16.48
CA GLU A 352 -5.63 26.03 17.77
C GLU A 352 -4.64 26.27 18.93
N ILE A 353 -3.32 26.09 18.69
CA ILE A 353 -2.29 26.35 19.71
C ILE A 353 -2.27 27.85 20.08
N LYS A 354 -2.34 28.76 19.10
CA LYS A 354 -2.34 30.20 19.35
C LYS A 354 -3.58 30.64 20.11
N CYS A 355 -4.77 30.14 19.75
CA CYS A 355 -6.01 30.44 20.48
C CYS A 355 -6.00 29.90 21.92
N GLY A 356 -5.28 28.79 22.19
CA GLY A 356 -5.09 28.21 23.52
C GLY A 356 -4.16 29.06 24.39
N GLU A 357 -3.04 29.54 23.85
CA GLU A 357 -2.09 30.42 24.55
C GLU A 357 -2.68 31.77 24.88
N ASP A 358 -3.44 32.37 23.94
CA ASP A 358 -4.15 33.66 24.18
C ASP A 358 -5.28 33.53 25.24
N ALA A 359 -5.83 32.35 25.47
CA ALA A 359 -6.83 32.08 26.49
C ALA A 359 -6.23 31.88 27.89
N GLU A 360 -4.98 31.39 28.00
CA GLU A 360 -4.28 31.23 29.28
C GLU A 360 -3.60 32.53 29.76
N GLU A 361 -3.23 33.47 28.86
CA GLU A 361 -2.70 34.78 29.25
C GLU A 361 -3.80 35.74 29.74
N ASN A 362 -5.10 35.46 29.53
CA ASN A 362 -6.22 36.31 29.94
C ASN A 362 -7.00 35.78 31.16
N ASN A 363 -6.49 34.77 31.85
CA ASN A 363 -6.99 34.29 33.15
C ASN A 363 -5.91 34.51 34.24
#